data_037b84d95a9326378a58b152e6a8e069
#
_entry.id   037b84d95a9326378a58b152e6a8e069
#
_cell.length_a   1.000
_cell.length_b   1.000
_cell.length_c   1.000
_cell.angle_alpha   90.00
_cell.angle_beta   90.00
_cell.angle_gamma   90.00
#
_symmetry.space_group_name_H-M   'P 1'
#
loop_
_entity.id
_entity.type
_entity.pdbx_description
1 polymer ?
#
loop_
_entity_poly.entity_id
_entity_poly.type
_entity_poly.pdbx_seq_one_letter_code
_entity_poly.pdbx_strand_id
1 'polypeptide(L)'
;MQFRDLKAQYQALKPEIDAGIQAVIDSSAFILGKPVAELEDKLAAYVGRKHCVACGNGTDALQLALMIWGIGPGDAVFTSDFTYFASAGTASILGATPVLVDIDLATFNMSPAALEQQIQRVLAEGKLVPKVVVPVDLFGQPADYDRILPIAEKYGLKVLEDGAQGFGGNIRGKRACSFGNMSTTSFFPAKPLGCYGDGGAVFTDSDEEDARLRSLRAQGKSPVDKYDNREIGMNSRLDTLQAAILLPKFRAFADHELGDVNRVAAWYTQRLKDRFITPTVLPGFLSSWAQYTILMDDREARDAMQAKLKAQGIPSMVYYPRGLHQQEAYGWMGLGDELYPNTIEATRRVLSLPMHPYLSEQDVDDICRILLQDPV
;
A
#
# COMPACT_ATOMS: atom_id res chain seq x y z
N MET A 1 -3.07 24.87 2.92
CA MET A 1 -2.82 23.76 2.00
C MET A 1 -2.99 22.43 2.75
N GLN A 2 -3.44 21.34 2.11
CA GLN A 2 -3.58 20.03 2.72
C GLN A 2 -2.50 19.08 2.16
N PHE A 3 -2.04 18.11 2.97
CA PHE A 3 -1.10 17.09 2.51
C PHE A 3 -1.78 16.15 1.48
N ARG A 4 -3.05 15.81 1.73
CA ARG A 4 -3.98 15.16 0.80
C ARG A 4 -5.35 15.83 0.97
N ASP A 5 -5.89 16.43 -0.08
CA ASP A 5 -7.11 17.24 0.03
C ASP A 5 -8.38 16.41 -0.22
N LEU A 6 -8.79 15.68 0.83
CA LEU A 6 -10.02 14.89 0.82
C LEU A 6 -11.27 15.77 0.73
N LYS A 7 -11.18 17.02 1.20
CA LYS A 7 -12.31 17.96 1.13
C LYS A 7 -12.54 18.44 -0.29
N ALA A 8 -11.49 18.77 -1.03
CA ALA A 8 -11.60 19.14 -2.44
C ALA A 8 -12.19 17.97 -3.27
N GLN A 9 -11.72 16.73 -3.04
CA GLN A 9 -12.27 15.54 -3.68
C GLN A 9 -13.76 15.36 -3.37
N TYR A 10 -14.15 15.49 -2.09
CA TYR A 10 -15.56 15.38 -1.71
C TYR A 10 -16.40 16.46 -2.41
N GLN A 11 -15.97 17.71 -2.46
CA GLN A 11 -16.71 18.79 -3.13
C GLN A 11 -16.91 18.52 -4.62
N ALA A 12 -15.89 17.97 -5.28
CA ALA A 12 -15.97 17.61 -6.70
C ALA A 12 -16.96 16.47 -6.97
N LEU A 13 -17.10 15.51 -6.05
CA LEU A 13 -17.91 14.30 -6.20
C LEU A 13 -19.17 14.32 -5.34
N LYS A 14 -19.45 15.42 -4.62
CA LYS A 14 -20.48 15.54 -3.59
C LYS A 14 -21.86 15.02 -4.03
N PRO A 15 -22.43 15.41 -5.20
CA PRO A 15 -23.79 14.97 -5.55
C PRO A 15 -23.92 13.45 -5.62
N GLU A 16 -22.90 12.76 -6.13
CA GLU A 16 -22.92 11.32 -6.33
C GLU A 16 -22.64 10.55 -5.03
N ILE A 17 -21.69 11.05 -4.23
CA ILE A 17 -21.40 10.47 -2.92
C ILE A 17 -22.63 10.58 -2.02
N ASP A 18 -23.26 11.76 -1.93
CA ASP A 18 -24.43 11.97 -1.07
C ASP A 18 -25.62 11.10 -1.53
N ALA A 19 -25.86 11.02 -2.84
CA ALA A 19 -26.90 10.16 -3.39
C ALA A 19 -26.66 8.68 -3.09
N GLY A 20 -25.39 8.21 -3.21
CA GLY A 20 -25.00 6.84 -2.88
C GLY A 20 -25.23 6.50 -1.41
N ILE A 21 -24.82 7.40 -0.51
CA ILE A 21 -25.04 7.26 0.94
C ILE A 21 -26.54 7.19 1.25
N GLN A 22 -27.33 8.12 0.69
CA GLN A 22 -28.79 8.16 0.91
C GLN A 22 -29.47 6.87 0.44
N ALA A 23 -29.09 6.35 -0.73
CA ALA A 23 -29.66 5.10 -1.25
C ALA A 23 -29.37 3.88 -0.33
N VAL A 24 -28.19 3.83 0.30
CA VAL A 24 -27.90 2.80 1.30
C VAL A 24 -28.75 2.95 2.55
N ILE A 25 -28.93 4.17 3.04
CA ILE A 25 -29.79 4.46 4.21
C ILE A 25 -31.23 4.04 3.92
N ASP A 26 -31.77 4.44 2.77
CA ASP A 26 -33.16 4.14 2.37
C ASP A 26 -33.41 2.62 2.24
N SER A 27 -32.41 1.88 1.75
CA SER A 27 -32.49 0.42 1.61
C SER A 27 -32.22 -0.34 2.90
N SER A 28 -31.61 0.29 3.89
CA SER A 28 -31.11 -0.34 5.14
C SER A 28 -30.20 -1.54 4.94
N ALA A 29 -29.59 -1.72 3.76
CA ALA A 29 -28.69 -2.82 3.43
C ALA A 29 -27.23 -2.44 3.77
N PHE A 30 -26.93 -2.26 5.05
CA PHE A 30 -25.66 -1.72 5.53
C PHE A 30 -24.46 -2.67 5.41
N ILE A 31 -24.68 -3.98 5.35
CA ILE A 31 -23.63 -5.00 5.31
C ILE A 31 -23.78 -5.86 4.05
N LEU A 32 -22.70 -5.95 3.25
CA LEU A 32 -22.62 -6.75 2.02
C LEU A 32 -23.79 -6.46 1.03
N GLY A 33 -24.21 -5.20 0.94
CA GLY A 33 -25.24 -4.76 0.00
C GLY A 33 -24.72 -4.71 -1.46
N LYS A 34 -25.63 -4.41 -2.39
CA LYS A 34 -25.32 -4.35 -3.82
C LYS A 34 -24.10 -3.48 -4.18
N PRO A 35 -23.88 -2.29 -3.57
CA PRO A 35 -22.69 -1.49 -3.85
C PRO A 35 -21.38 -2.20 -3.58
N VAL A 36 -21.32 -3.14 -2.61
CA VAL A 36 -20.10 -3.92 -2.35
C VAL A 36 -19.80 -4.86 -3.52
N ALA A 37 -20.79 -5.62 -3.99
CA ALA A 37 -20.60 -6.52 -5.13
C ALA A 37 -20.23 -5.75 -6.41
N GLU A 38 -20.93 -4.63 -6.67
CA GLU A 38 -20.62 -3.76 -7.82
C GLU A 38 -19.18 -3.23 -7.77
N LEU A 39 -18.72 -2.82 -6.58
CA LEU A 39 -17.37 -2.34 -6.38
C LEU A 39 -16.35 -3.47 -6.59
N GLU A 40 -16.60 -4.66 -6.01
CA GLU A 40 -15.74 -5.84 -6.20
C GLU A 40 -15.57 -6.18 -7.68
N ASP A 41 -16.65 -6.23 -8.46
CA ASP A 41 -16.62 -6.51 -9.90
C ASP A 41 -15.81 -5.46 -10.67
N LYS A 42 -16.03 -4.18 -10.37
CA LYS A 42 -15.31 -3.07 -11.02
C LYS A 42 -13.82 -3.07 -10.69
N LEU A 43 -13.46 -3.33 -9.44
CA LEU A 43 -12.06 -3.38 -8.99
C LEU A 43 -11.33 -4.58 -9.61
N ALA A 44 -11.96 -5.78 -9.62
CA ALA A 44 -11.40 -6.97 -10.25
C ALA A 44 -11.11 -6.72 -11.74
N ALA A 45 -12.10 -6.19 -12.47
CA ALA A 45 -11.94 -5.85 -13.87
C ALA A 45 -10.85 -4.79 -14.12
N TYR A 46 -10.75 -3.78 -13.23
CA TYR A 46 -9.76 -2.72 -13.36
C TYR A 46 -8.34 -3.24 -13.21
N VAL A 47 -8.07 -4.07 -12.21
CA VAL A 47 -6.71 -4.60 -11.98
C VAL A 47 -6.40 -5.78 -12.93
N GLY A 48 -7.41 -6.40 -13.55
CA GLY A 48 -7.24 -7.56 -14.44
C GLY A 48 -7.12 -8.88 -13.69
N ARG A 49 -7.78 -9.01 -12.52
CA ARG A 49 -7.95 -10.25 -11.76
C ARG A 49 -9.36 -10.79 -11.92
N LYS A 50 -9.54 -12.09 -11.70
CA LYS A 50 -10.86 -12.74 -11.79
C LYS A 50 -11.78 -12.33 -10.64
N HIS A 51 -11.23 -12.21 -9.44
CA HIS A 51 -11.98 -11.94 -8.21
C HIS A 51 -11.40 -10.80 -7.40
N CYS A 52 -12.30 -10.08 -6.74
CA CYS A 52 -12.00 -9.11 -5.69
C CYS A 52 -12.90 -9.41 -4.49
N VAL A 53 -12.32 -9.48 -3.31
CA VAL A 53 -13.04 -9.68 -2.05
C VAL A 53 -12.77 -8.50 -1.14
N ALA A 54 -13.75 -7.59 -1.01
CA ALA A 54 -13.63 -6.43 -0.14
C ALA A 54 -13.77 -6.83 1.34
N CYS A 55 -12.97 -6.17 2.19
CA CYS A 55 -12.87 -6.44 3.62
C CYS A 55 -12.76 -5.16 4.44
N GLY A 56 -12.64 -5.28 5.76
CA GLY A 56 -12.68 -4.18 6.71
C GLY A 56 -11.54 -3.18 6.58
N ASN A 57 -10.34 -3.60 6.20
CA ASN A 57 -9.18 -2.73 6.02
C ASN A 57 -8.03 -3.48 5.32
N GLY A 58 -6.95 -2.76 4.97
CA GLY A 58 -5.79 -3.35 4.29
C GLY A 58 -4.99 -4.34 5.15
N THR A 59 -4.96 -4.16 6.47
CA THR A 59 -4.32 -5.10 7.40
C THR A 59 -5.04 -6.44 7.40
N ASP A 60 -6.36 -6.40 7.47
CA ASP A 60 -7.20 -7.60 7.38
C ASP A 60 -7.07 -8.28 6.01
N ALA A 61 -6.91 -7.50 4.93
CA ALA A 61 -6.69 -8.05 3.60
C ALA A 61 -5.42 -8.91 3.54
N LEU A 62 -4.30 -8.41 4.07
CA LEU A 62 -3.04 -9.16 4.20
C LEU A 62 -3.22 -10.40 5.08
N GLN A 63 -3.87 -10.26 6.23
CA GLN A 63 -4.09 -11.36 7.15
C GLN A 63 -4.96 -12.45 6.53
N LEU A 64 -6.07 -12.11 5.86
CA LEU A 64 -6.94 -13.05 5.17
C LEU A 64 -6.18 -13.86 4.11
N ALA A 65 -5.33 -13.20 3.31
CA ALA A 65 -4.51 -13.88 2.31
C ALA A 65 -3.52 -14.87 2.94
N LEU A 66 -2.84 -14.47 4.01
CA LEU A 66 -1.93 -15.36 4.74
C LEU A 66 -2.67 -16.52 5.42
N MET A 67 -3.88 -16.29 5.96
CA MET A 67 -4.74 -17.35 6.51
C MET A 67 -5.15 -18.38 5.45
N ILE A 68 -5.52 -17.94 4.23
CA ILE A 68 -5.83 -18.83 3.10
C ILE A 68 -4.68 -19.81 2.83
N TRP A 69 -3.46 -19.35 2.94
CA TRP A 69 -2.25 -20.15 2.70
C TRP A 69 -1.78 -20.93 3.93
N GLY A 70 -2.50 -20.84 5.05
CA GLY A 70 -2.20 -21.58 6.29
C GLY A 70 -0.88 -21.14 6.94
N ILE A 71 -0.51 -19.88 6.78
CA ILE A 71 0.74 -19.33 7.34
C ILE A 71 0.63 -19.27 8.87
N GLY A 72 1.68 -19.75 9.56
CA GLY A 72 1.69 -19.86 11.01
C GLY A 72 3.07 -20.09 11.61
N PRO A 73 3.13 -20.61 12.86
CA PRO A 73 4.40 -20.83 13.58
C PRO A 73 5.37 -21.71 12.78
N GLY A 74 6.63 -21.29 12.73
CA GLY A 74 7.69 -21.97 11.98
C GLY A 74 7.84 -21.51 10.53
N ASP A 75 6.89 -20.74 10.00
CA ASP A 75 6.98 -20.17 8.65
C ASP A 75 7.72 -18.83 8.66
N ALA A 76 8.49 -18.59 7.59
CA ALA A 76 9.13 -17.30 7.30
C ALA A 76 8.33 -16.53 6.24
N VAL A 77 8.02 -15.26 6.53
CA VAL A 77 7.35 -14.32 5.63
C VAL A 77 8.29 -13.15 5.38
N PHE A 78 8.76 -12.99 4.14
CA PHE A 78 9.73 -11.96 3.76
C PHE A 78 9.01 -10.67 3.37
N THR A 79 9.38 -9.54 3.97
CA THR A 79 8.84 -8.22 3.61
C THR A 79 9.89 -7.13 3.79
N SER A 80 9.65 -5.94 3.22
CA SER A 80 10.59 -4.83 3.33
C SER A 80 10.75 -4.35 4.76
N ASP A 81 11.96 -3.98 5.15
CA ASP A 81 12.21 -3.32 6.44
C ASP A 81 11.73 -1.85 6.45
N PHE A 82 11.72 -1.22 5.29
CA PHE A 82 11.21 0.15 5.12
C PHE A 82 9.81 0.14 4.53
N THR A 83 8.81 0.00 5.41
CA THR A 83 7.38 -0.02 5.02
C THR A 83 6.48 0.32 6.21
N TYR A 84 5.16 0.32 5.97
CA TYR A 84 4.16 0.39 7.03
C TYR A 84 4.13 -0.92 7.82
N PHE A 85 3.90 -0.82 9.13
CA PHE A 85 4.02 -1.93 10.08
C PHE A 85 3.17 -3.16 9.71
N ALA A 86 1.98 -2.97 9.11
CA ALA A 86 1.07 -4.05 8.80
C ALA A 86 1.66 -5.14 7.88
N SER A 87 2.56 -4.76 6.95
CA SER A 87 3.16 -5.73 6.01
C SER A 87 3.93 -6.85 6.72
N ALA A 88 4.53 -6.57 7.89
CA ALA A 88 5.18 -7.58 8.73
C ALA A 88 4.30 -8.02 9.91
N GLY A 89 3.53 -7.10 10.49
CA GLY A 89 2.69 -7.34 11.68
C GLY A 89 1.66 -8.44 11.48
N THR A 90 1.10 -8.56 10.27
CA THR A 90 0.12 -9.59 9.95
C THR A 90 0.70 -11.00 10.01
N ALA A 91 1.95 -11.20 9.58
CA ALA A 91 2.65 -12.46 9.76
C ALA A 91 2.83 -12.80 11.26
N SER A 92 3.23 -11.79 12.05
CA SER A 92 3.42 -11.96 13.50
C SER A 92 2.12 -12.30 14.23
N ILE A 93 0.98 -11.71 13.86
CA ILE A 93 -0.34 -12.03 14.42
C ILE A 93 -0.69 -13.50 14.19
N LEU A 94 -0.30 -14.08 13.07
CA LEU A 94 -0.52 -15.49 12.74
C LEU A 94 0.53 -16.43 13.36
N GLY A 95 1.50 -15.90 14.10
CA GLY A 95 2.59 -16.66 14.72
C GLY A 95 3.75 -17.01 13.79
N ALA A 96 3.72 -16.55 12.55
CA ALA A 96 4.83 -16.67 11.62
C ALA A 96 5.93 -15.64 11.94
N THR A 97 7.14 -15.89 11.47
CA THR A 97 8.26 -14.99 11.67
C THR A 97 8.44 -14.09 10.44
N PRO A 98 8.26 -12.76 10.58
CA PRO A 98 8.64 -11.85 9.51
C PRO A 98 10.15 -11.83 9.34
N VAL A 99 10.63 -11.95 8.11
CA VAL A 99 12.04 -11.79 7.74
C VAL A 99 12.16 -10.47 6.98
N LEU A 100 12.84 -9.52 7.61
CA LEU A 100 12.95 -8.17 7.07
C LEU A 100 14.01 -8.12 5.97
N VAL A 101 13.74 -7.42 4.90
CA VAL A 101 14.56 -7.30 3.69
C VAL A 101 14.88 -5.83 3.45
N ASP A 102 16.14 -5.50 3.19
CA ASP A 102 16.54 -4.14 2.86
C ASP A 102 15.97 -3.71 1.49
N ILE A 103 15.91 -2.42 1.28
CA ILE A 103 15.31 -1.80 0.10
C ILE A 103 16.36 -1.41 -0.95
N ASP A 104 15.89 -1.09 -2.15
CA ASP A 104 16.61 -0.29 -3.12
C ASP A 104 16.33 1.19 -2.82
N LEU A 105 17.38 1.96 -2.54
CA LEU A 105 17.25 3.37 -2.13
C LEU A 105 16.67 4.27 -3.23
N ALA A 106 16.82 3.89 -4.51
CA ALA A 106 16.29 4.70 -5.61
C ALA A 106 14.77 4.58 -5.73
N THR A 107 14.21 3.42 -5.41
CA THR A 107 12.78 3.13 -5.54
C THR A 107 12.04 3.04 -4.21
N PHE A 108 12.78 2.88 -3.09
CA PHE A 108 12.29 2.56 -1.75
C PHE A 108 11.58 1.20 -1.63
N ASN A 109 11.51 0.45 -2.70
CA ASN A 109 10.91 -0.88 -2.74
C ASN A 109 11.92 -1.97 -2.35
N MET A 110 11.41 -3.16 -2.04
CA MET A 110 12.22 -4.33 -1.68
C MET A 110 13.35 -4.56 -2.69
N SER A 111 14.58 -4.68 -2.22
CA SER A 111 15.73 -5.05 -3.06
C SER A 111 15.65 -6.54 -3.42
N PRO A 112 15.55 -6.91 -4.72
CA PRO A 112 15.55 -8.32 -5.13
C PRO A 112 16.81 -9.07 -4.70
N ALA A 113 17.97 -8.40 -4.72
CA ALA A 113 19.23 -9.00 -4.28
C ALA A 113 19.23 -9.27 -2.76
N ALA A 114 18.75 -8.31 -1.95
CA ALA A 114 18.63 -8.50 -0.51
C ALA A 114 17.59 -9.59 -0.17
N LEU A 115 16.49 -9.68 -0.94
CA LEU A 115 15.51 -10.74 -0.79
C LEU A 115 16.15 -12.12 -0.96
N GLU A 116 16.90 -12.34 -2.04
CA GLU A 116 17.53 -13.61 -2.29
C GLU A 116 18.56 -13.98 -1.20
N GLN A 117 19.35 -13.00 -0.74
CA GLN A 117 20.28 -13.19 0.38
C GLN A 117 19.56 -13.63 1.66
N GLN A 118 18.43 -12.99 2.01
CA GLN A 118 17.65 -13.34 3.21
C GLN A 118 17.03 -14.74 3.09
N ILE A 119 16.53 -15.12 1.90
CA ILE A 119 16.02 -16.49 1.66
C ILE A 119 17.14 -17.52 1.88
N GLN A 120 18.32 -17.30 1.30
CA GLN A 120 19.46 -18.19 1.47
C GLN A 120 19.91 -18.29 2.93
N ARG A 121 19.90 -17.17 3.68
CA ARG A 121 20.20 -17.15 5.10
C ARG A 121 19.23 -18.03 5.89
N VAL A 122 17.91 -17.85 5.69
CA VAL A 122 16.88 -18.64 6.37
C VAL A 122 17.02 -20.12 6.06
N LEU A 123 17.29 -20.48 4.81
CA LEU A 123 17.53 -21.88 4.41
C LEU A 123 18.79 -22.46 5.06
N ALA A 124 19.87 -21.70 5.16
CA ALA A 124 21.12 -22.15 5.78
C ALA A 124 20.97 -22.32 7.32
N GLU A 125 20.18 -21.47 7.97
CA GLU A 125 19.90 -21.58 9.40
C GLU A 125 18.99 -22.78 9.73
N GLY A 126 18.12 -23.19 8.83
CA GLY A 126 17.24 -24.35 8.95
C GLY A 126 16.22 -24.31 10.10
N LYS A 127 15.97 -23.12 10.68
CA LYS A 127 15.05 -22.92 11.82
C LYS A 127 13.62 -22.59 11.38
N LEU A 128 13.47 -21.97 10.22
CA LEU A 128 12.20 -21.53 9.64
C LEU A 128 12.05 -22.09 8.23
N VAL A 129 10.80 -22.23 7.80
CA VAL A 129 10.45 -22.65 6.44
C VAL A 129 10.09 -21.41 5.62
N PRO A 130 10.85 -21.03 4.58
CA PRO A 130 10.47 -19.96 3.67
C PRO A 130 9.12 -20.26 2.99
N LYS A 131 8.15 -19.35 3.08
CA LYS A 131 6.79 -19.56 2.57
C LYS A 131 6.28 -18.45 1.66
N VAL A 132 6.40 -17.19 2.08
CA VAL A 132 5.75 -16.07 1.40
C VAL A 132 6.72 -14.89 1.29
N VAL A 133 6.69 -14.23 0.14
CA VAL A 133 7.25 -12.88 -0.04
C VAL A 133 6.09 -11.89 -0.10
N VAL A 134 6.16 -10.82 0.68
CA VAL A 134 5.21 -9.71 0.69
C VAL A 134 5.93 -8.44 0.22
N PRO A 135 6.11 -8.24 -1.10
CA PRO A 135 6.62 -6.98 -1.64
C PRO A 135 5.57 -5.90 -1.46
N VAL A 136 6.02 -4.69 -1.13
CA VAL A 136 5.15 -3.52 -0.97
C VAL A 136 5.36 -2.58 -2.13
N ASP A 137 4.30 -2.08 -2.73
CA ASP A 137 4.32 -1.04 -3.77
C ASP A 137 4.44 0.34 -3.12
N LEU A 138 5.60 0.60 -2.50
CA LEU A 138 5.78 1.76 -1.65
C LEU A 138 5.70 3.07 -2.43
N PHE A 139 5.05 4.06 -1.84
CA PHE A 139 4.83 5.40 -2.38
C PHE A 139 4.04 5.45 -3.70
N GLY A 140 3.59 4.29 -4.20
CA GLY A 140 2.72 4.21 -5.38
C GLY A 140 3.35 3.55 -6.59
N GLN A 141 4.67 3.27 -6.58
CA GLN A 141 5.31 2.51 -7.64
C GLN A 141 5.30 1.01 -7.30
N PRO A 142 4.82 0.14 -8.21
CA PRO A 142 4.93 -1.31 -8.03
C PRO A 142 6.36 -1.74 -7.70
N ALA A 143 6.52 -2.74 -6.84
CA ALA A 143 7.83 -3.36 -6.60
C ALA A 143 8.38 -3.97 -7.90
N ASP A 144 9.68 -4.27 -7.96
CA ASP A 144 10.31 -4.86 -9.14
C ASP A 144 9.90 -6.34 -9.29
N TYR A 145 8.63 -6.55 -9.69
CA TYR A 145 8.07 -7.90 -9.88
C TYR A 145 8.76 -8.68 -10.98
N ASP A 146 9.39 -8.02 -11.95
CA ASP A 146 10.16 -8.70 -12.99
C ASP A 146 11.35 -9.47 -12.42
N ARG A 147 11.91 -9.00 -11.30
CA ARG A 147 13.04 -9.64 -10.61
C ARG A 147 12.62 -10.43 -9.38
N ILE A 148 11.55 -10.01 -8.66
CA ILE A 148 11.07 -10.69 -7.45
C ILE A 148 10.37 -12.02 -7.79
N LEU A 149 9.52 -12.06 -8.83
CA LEU A 149 8.77 -13.28 -9.17
C LEU A 149 9.68 -14.45 -9.53
N PRO A 150 10.73 -14.31 -10.38
CA PRO A 150 11.65 -15.40 -10.65
C PRO A 150 12.39 -15.90 -9.40
N ILE A 151 12.74 -15.01 -8.45
CA ILE A 151 13.34 -15.40 -7.18
C ILE A 151 12.35 -16.24 -6.36
N ALA A 152 11.13 -15.77 -6.20
CA ALA A 152 10.11 -16.50 -5.47
C ALA A 152 9.84 -17.89 -6.09
N GLU A 153 9.74 -17.97 -7.41
CA GLU A 153 9.57 -19.24 -8.15
C GLU A 153 10.75 -20.21 -7.90
N LYS A 154 11.99 -19.71 -8.00
CA LYS A 154 13.22 -20.50 -7.76
C LYS A 154 13.21 -21.19 -6.40
N TYR A 155 12.66 -20.54 -5.38
CA TYR A 155 12.61 -21.06 -4.01
C TYR A 155 11.25 -21.62 -3.60
N GLY A 156 10.28 -21.71 -4.51
CA GLY A 156 8.95 -22.25 -4.26
C GLY A 156 8.10 -21.41 -3.31
N LEU A 157 8.31 -20.10 -3.29
CA LEU A 157 7.60 -19.16 -2.42
C LEU A 157 6.34 -18.62 -3.10
N LYS A 158 5.29 -18.40 -2.31
CA LYS A 158 4.14 -17.60 -2.74
C LYS A 158 4.49 -16.10 -2.67
N VAL A 159 3.86 -15.31 -3.54
CA VAL A 159 4.01 -13.85 -3.54
C VAL A 159 2.66 -13.22 -3.26
N LEU A 160 2.59 -12.42 -2.19
CA LEU A 160 1.45 -11.59 -1.81
C LEU A 160 1.81 -10.13 -2.04
N GLU A 161 1.27 -9.52 -3.09
CA GLU A 161 1.48 -8.10 -3.37
C GLU A 161 0.75 -7.24 -2.32
N ASP A 162 1.49 -6.39 -1.60
CA ASP A 162 0.92 -5.33 -0.79
C ASP A 162 0.78 -4.04 -1.62
N GLY A 163 -0.33 -3.95 -2.34
CA GLY A 163 -0.68 -2.81 -3.19
C GLY A 163 -1.41 -1.69 -2.46
N ALA A 164 -1.33 -1.61 -1.11
CA ALA A 164 -2.03 -0.59 -0.32
C ALA A 164 -1.65 0.85 -0.71
N GLN A 165 -0.48 1.07 -1.27
CA GLN A 165 -0.05 2.35 -1.83
C GLN A 165 0.05 2.31 -3.36
N GLY A 166 0.11 1.12 -3.96
CA GLY A 166 0.34 0.91 -5.38
C GLY A 166 -0.90 0.96 -6.27
N PHE A 167 -2.12 0.93 -5.70
CA PHE A 167 -3.35 0.87 -6.51
C PHE A 167 -3.39 1.97 -7.58
N GLY A 168 -3.47 1.56 -8.86
CA GLY A 168 -3.39 2.44 -10.03
C GLY A 168 -2.01 2.49 -10.70
N GLY A 169 -0.92 2.14 -9.98
CA GLY A 169 0.39 1.96 -10.58
C GLY A 169 0.39 0.80 -11.59
N ASN A 170 1.41 0.73 -12.44
CA ASN A 170 1.53 -0.40 -13.37
C ASN A 170 2.98 -0.63 -13.82
N ILE A 171 3.24 -1.82 -14.38
CA ILE A 171 4.46 -2.19 -15.09
C ILE A 171 4.06 -2.55 -16.51
N ARG A 172 4.44 -1.73 -17.50
CA ARG A 172 4.10 -1.93 -18.92
C ARG A 172 2.63 -2.25 -19.17
N GLY A 173 1.74 -1.54 -18.45
CA GLY A 173 0.29 -1.67 -18.56
C GLY A 173 -0.34 -2.77 -17.68
N LYS A 174 0.43 -3.69 -17.09
CA LYS A 174 -0.07 -4.62 -16.07
C LYS A 174 -0.18 -3.88 -14.74
N ARG A 175 -1.40 -3.77 -14.20
CA ARG A 175 -1.68 -2.92 -13.04
C ARG A 175 -1.23 -3.53 -11.74
N ALA A 176 -0.85 -2.69 -10.78
CA ALA A 176 -0.72 -3.05 -9.38
C ALA A 176 -2.01 -3.70 -8.87
N CYS A 177 -1.89 -4.51 -7.84
CA CYS A 177 -2.90 -5.44 -7.34
C CYS A 177 -3.22 -6.60 -8.32
N SER A 178 -2.31 -6.88 -9.26
CA SER A 178 -2.41 -8.04 -10.16
C SER A 178 -1.15 -8.89 -10.24
N PHE A 179 -0.14 -8.59 -9.40
CA PHE A 179 1.09 -9.36 -9.35
C PHE A 179 1.03 -10.50 -8.31
N GLY A 180 1.93 -11.48 -8.45
CA GLY A 180 2.00 -12.60 -7.51
C GLY A 180 0.80 -13.55 -7.53
N ASN A 181 0.67 -14.35 -6.47
CA ASN A 181 -0.39 -15.33 -6.32
C ASN A 181 -1.71 -14.70 -5.85
N MET A 182 -1.63 -13.78 -4.88
CA MET A 182 -2.69 -12.88 -4.46
C MET A 182 -2.13 -11.47 -4.34
N SER A 183 -3.02 -10.50 -4.31
CA SER A 183 -2.68 -9.11 -4.03
C SER A 183 -3.71 -8.47 -3.12
N THR A 184 -3.29 -7.43 -2.40
CA THR A 184 -4.14 -6.71 -1.46
C THR A 184 -4.08 -5.21 -1.71
N THR A 185 -5.11 -4.49 -1.24
CA THR A 185 -5.08 -3.03 -1.19
C THR A 185 -5.80 -2.50 0.04
N SER A 186 -5.62 -1.22 0.30
CA SER A 186 -6.24 -0.50 1.41
C SER A 186 -7.06 0.68 0.86
N PHE A 187 -8.24 0.87 1.43
CA PHE A 187 -9.08 2.04 1.17
C PHE A 187 -9.07 3.04 2.31
N PHE A 188 -8.03 3.02 3.18
CA PHE A 188 -7.86 4.09 4.17
C PHE A 188 -7.95 5.47 3.49
N PRO A 189 -8.56 6.49 4.10
CA PRO A 189 -8.92 7.74 3.41
C PRO A 189 -7.80 8.41 2.61
N ALA A 190 -6.55 8.33 3.11
CA ALA A 190 -5.40 8.96 2.45
C ALA A 190 -4.74 8.09 1.35
N LYS A 191 -5.26 6.91 1.06
CA LYS A 191 -4.75 6.04 -0.02
C LYS A 191 -5.12 6.58 -1.41
N PRO A 192 -4.44 6.12 -2.49
CA PRO A 192 -4.77 6.53 -3.86
C PRO A 192 -6.26 6.43 -4.16
N LEU A 193 -6.90 5.32 -3.80
CA LEU A 193 -8.35 5.15 -3.74
C LEU A 193 -8.75 4.93 -2.27
N GLY A 194 -9.34 5.93 -1.62
CA GLY A 194 -9.71 5.88 -0.21
C GLY A 194 -11.19 6.14 0.05
N CYS A 195 -11.78 5.41 0.99
CA CYS A 195 -13.15 5.62 1.49
C CYS A 195 -13.19 6.66 2.62
N TYR A 196 -14.31 6.77 3.35
CA TYR A 196 -14.46 7.69 4.48
C TYR A 196 -14.49 6.94 5.81
N GLY A 197 -13.59 6.00 5.96
CA GLY A 197 -13.37 5.14 7.10
C GLY A 197 -12.34 4.08 6.73
N ASP A 198 -12.43 2.89 7.31
CA ASP A 198 -11.59 1.77 6.95
C ASP A 198 -12.19 0.97 5.78
N GLY A 199 -11.31 0.35 5.01
CA GLY A 199 -11.63 -0.54 3.92
C GLY A 199 -10.39 -1.17 3.31
N GLY A 200 -10.57 -2.29 2.64
CA GLY A 200 -9.53 -2.99 1.91
C GLY A 200 -10.10 -4.04 0.98
N ALA A 201 -9.24 -4.68 0.21
CA ALA A 201 -9.64 -5.78 -0.66
C ALA A 201 -8.48 -6.74 -0.91
N VAL A 202 -8.83 -8.00 -1.19
CA VAL A 202 -7.94 -9.06 -1.68
C VAL A 202 -8.33 -9.40 -3.11
N PHE A 203 -7.35 -9.62 -3.98
CA PHE A 203 -7.55 -10.01 -5.37
C PHE A 203 -6.92 -11.37 -5.64
N THR A 204 -7.62 -12.24 -6.36
CA THR A 204 -7.16 -13.56 -6.76
C THR A 204 -7.78 -14.01 -8.08
N ASP A 205 -7.13 -14.98 -8.75
CA ASP A 205 -7.67 -15.63 -9.96
C ASP A 205 -8.26 -17.01 -9.63
N SER A 206 -8.13 -17.49 -8.38
CA SER A 206 -8.60 -18.80 -7.93
C SER A 206 -10.03 -18.74 -7.39
N ASP A 207 -10.93 -19.54 -7.97
CA ASP A 207 -12.31 -19.68 -7.49
C ASP A 207 -12.36 -20.25 -6.07
N GLU A 208 -11.43 -21.15 -5.73
CA GLU A 208 -11.34 -21.74 -4.39
C GLU A 208 -10.92 -20.69 -3.34
N GLU A 209 -9.90 -19.88 -3.67
CA GLU A 209 -9.44 -18.81 -2.77
C GLU A 209 -10.53 -17.74 -2.60
N ASP A 210 -11.25 -17.35 -3.67
CA ASP A 210 -12.38 -16.41 -3.58
C ASP A 210 -13.46 -16.93 -2.62
N ALA A 211 -13.89 -18.18 -2.80
CA ALA A 211 -14.92 -18.76 -1.96
C ALA A 211 -14.50 -18.82 -0.48
N ARG A 212 -13.24 -19.17 -0.20
CA ARG A 212 -12.71 -19.20 1.17
C ARG A 212 -12.52 -17.81 1.75
N LEU A 213 -12.04 -16.81 0.98
CA LEU A 213 -11.93 -15.42 1.42
C LEU A 213 -13.28 -14.85 1.83
N ARG A 214 -14.34 -15.13 1.04
CA ARG A 214 -15.73 -14.70 1.37
C ARG A 214 -16.24 -15.36 2.65
N SER A 215 -15.87 -16.62 2.90
CA SER A 215 -16.14 -17.31 4.15
C SER A 215 -15.37 -16.71 5.32
N LEU A 216 -14.04 -16.61 5.20
CA LEU A 216 -13.15 -16.11 6.26
C LEU A 216 -13.47 -14.70 6.71
N ARG A 217 -13.77 -13.75 5.77
CA ARG A 217 -14.16 -12.38 6.12
C ARG A 217 -15.47 -12.29 6.91
N ALA A 218 -16.24 -13.37 6.98
CA ALA A 218 -17.52 -13.50 7.65
C ALA A 218 -17.52 -14.61 8.71
N GLN A 219 -16.45 -14.74 9.49
CA GLN A 219 -16.29 -15.69 10.58
C GLN A 219 -16.11 -17.17 10.15
N GLY A 220 -15.66 -17.43 8.91
CA GLY A 220 -15.54 -18.80 8.39
C GLY A 220 -16.86 -19.50 8.13
N LYS A 221 -17.93 -18.75 7.84
CA LYS A 221 -19.28 -19.28 7.62
C LYS A 221 -19.37 -20.19 6.41
N SER A 222 -20.17 -21.23 6.56
CA SER A 222 -20.64 -22.08 5.45
C SER A 222 -21.45 -21.24 4.44
N PRO A 223 -21.31 -21.46 3.14
CA PRO A 223 -22.13 -20.79 2.13
C PRO A 223 -23.61 -21.26 2.13
N VAL A 224 -23.89 -22.41 2.73
CA VAL A 224 -25.23 -23.05 2.72
C VAL A 224 -25.96 -22.92 4.07
N ASP A 225 -25.23 -22.78 5.19
CA ASP A 225 -25.80 -22.64 6.52
C ASP A 225 -25.11 -21.49 7.27
N LYS A 226 -25.87 -20.44 7.58
CA LYS A 226 -25.36 -19.24 8.27
C LYS A 226 -24.94 -19.48 9.73
N TYR A 227 -25.31 -20.62 10.31
CA TYR A 227 -24.97 -21.00 11.68
C TYR A 227 -23.84 -22.06 11.73
N ASP A 228 -23.40 -22.55 10.58
CA ASP A 228 -22.25 -23.44 10.46
C ASP A 228 -20.98 -22.65 10.13
N ASN A 229 -19.98 -22.70 11.01
CA ASN A 229 -18.66 -22.09 10.79
C ASN A 229 -17.66 -23.20 10.54
N ARG A 230 -17.17 -23.33 9.31
CA ARG A 230 -16.29 -24.42 8.86
C ARG A 230 -14.82 -24.23 9.21
N GLU A 231 -14.41 -22.98 9.41
CA GLU A 231 -13.05 -22.61 9.77
C GLU A 231 -13.05 -21.35 10.66
N ILE A 232 -11.93 -21.08 11.32
CA ILE A 232 -11.78 -19.86 12.11
C ILE A 232 -11.55 -18.70 11.15
N GLY A 233 -12.47 -17.74 11.16
CA GLY A 233 -12.42 -16.56 10.32
C GLY A 233 -12.43 -15.27 11.12
N MET A 234 -12.62 -14.16 10.40
CA MET A 234 -12.63 -12.80 10.94
C MET A 234 -13.99 -12.14 10.71
N ASN A 235 -14.29 -11.12 11.49
CA ASN A 235 -15.35 -10.16 11.16
C ASN A 235 -14.72 -9.00 10.39
N SER A 236 -14.51 -9.18 9.09
CA SER A 236 -13.85 -8.20 8.24
C SER A 236 -14.60 -8.00 6.93
N ARG A 237 -15.49 -7.03 6.91
CA ARG A 237 -16.36 -6.71 5.77
C ARG A 237 -16.26 -5.22 5.46
N LEU A 238 -16.28 -4.88 4.18
CA LEU A 238 -16.46 -3.49 3.77
C LEU A 238 -17.92 -3.11 3.99
N ASP A 239 -18.18 -2.06 4.76
CA ASP A 239 -19.52 -1.53 4.93
C ASP A 239 -20.11 -1.03 3.60
N THR A 240 -21.41 -1.25 3.37
CA THR A 240 -22.06 -0.82 2.13
C THR A 240 -21.98 0.69 1.93
N LEU A 241 -21.99 1.48 3.00
CA LEU A 241 -21.77 2.93 2.94
C LEU A 241 -20.40 3.28 2.35
N GLN A 242 -19.35 2.58 2.77
CA GLN A 242 -18.00 2.82 2.22
C GLN A 242 -17.92 2.41 0.75
N ALA A 243 -18.56 1.32 0.36
CA ALA A 243 -18.63 0.92 -1.04
C ALA A 243 -19.37 1.96 -1.91
N ALA A 244 -20.47 2.51 -1.42
CA ALA A 244 -21.23 3.56 -2.10
C ALA A 244 -20.40 4.85 -2.29
N ILE A 245 -19.53 5.18 -1.32
CA ILE A 245 -18.59 6.30 -1.43
C ILE A 245 -17.45 5.98 -2.42
N LEU A 246 -16.94 4.74 -2.39
CA LEU A 246 -15.84 4.33 -3.27
C LEU A 246 -16.23 4.28 -4.75
N LEU A 247 -17.47 3.95 -5.10
CA LEU A 247 -17.90 3.84 -6.49
C LEU A 247 -17.68 5.13 -7.31
N PRO A 248 -18.19 6.32 -6.92
CA PRO A 248 -17.90 7.55 -7.63
C PRO A 248 -16.43 7.96 -7.56
N LYS A 249 -15.75 7.73 -6.44
CA LYS A 249 -14.32 8.01 -6.29
C LYS A 249 -13.47 7.12 -7.20
N PHE A 250 -13.80 5.84 -7.33
CA PHE A 250 -13.12 4.92 -8.24
C PHE A 250 -13.27 5.35 -9.69
N ARG A 251 -14.46 5.81 -10.10
CA ARG A 251 -14.68 6.34 -11.43
C ARG A 251 -13.79 7.56 -11.70
N ALA A 252 -13.81 8.57 -10.81
CA ALA A 252 -12.98 9.75 -10.94
C ALA A 252 -11.47 9.39 -10.96
N PHE A 253 -11.05 8.45 -10.10
CA PHE A 253 -9.69 7.95 -10.07
C PHE A 253 -9.26 7.34 -11.39
N ALA A 254 -10.09 6.47 -11.97
CA ALA A 254 -9.79 5.79 -13.22
C ALA A 254 -9.85 6.74 -14.44
N ASP A 255 -10.78 7.69 -14.43
CA ASP A 255 -11.02 8.59 -15.56
C ASP A 255 -9.97 9.71 -15.64
N HIS A 256 -9.56 10.31 -14.52
CA HIS A 256 -8.66 11.48 -14.55
C HIS A 256 -7.70 11.64 -13.38
N GLU A 257 -8.09 11.32 -12.11
CA GLU A 257 -7.26 11.65 -10.94
C GLU A 257 -5.87 10.98 -10.97
N LEU A 258 -5.76 9.75 -11.51
CA LEU A 258 -4.48 9.08 -11.70
C LEU A 258 -3.58 9.84 -12.70
N GLY A 259 -4.16 10.40 -13.75
CA GLY A 259 -3.44 11.27 -14.68
C GLY A 259 -3.03 12.60 -14.02
N ASP A 260 -3.91 13.15 -13.21
CA ASP A 260 -3.68 14.42 -12.51
C ASP A 260 -2.53 14.31 -11.50
N VAL A 261 -2.45 13.25 -10.69
CA VAL A 261 -1.31 13.06 -9.77
C VAL A 261 0.01 12.87 -10.53
N ASN A 262 -0.01 12.19 -11.68
CA ASN A 262 1.19 12.06 -12.53
C ASN A 262 1.65 13.41 -13.07
N ARG A 263 0.72 14.31 -13.43
CA ARG A 263 1.02 15.68 -13.84
C ARG A 263 1.65 16.47 -12.68
N VAL A 264 1.08 16.40 -11.48
CA VAL A 264 1.63 17.03 -10.27
C VAL A 264 3.04 16.54 -9.97
N ALA A 265 3.28 15.22 -10.05
CA ALA A 265 4.60 14.63 -9.84
C ALA A 265 5.62 15.15 -10.87
N ALA A 266 5.21 15.30 -12.14
CA ALA A 266 6.07 15.87 -13.17
C ALA A 266 6.45 17.32 -12.87
N TRP A 267 5.52 18.14 -12.38
CA TRP A 267 5.80 19.53 -11.96
C TRP A 267 6.83 19.59 -10.84
N TYR A 268 6.68 18.76 -9.79
CA TYR A 268 7.68 18.66 -8.72
C TYR A 268 9.05 18.23 -9.24
N THR A 269 9.10 17.16 -10.02
CA THR A 269 10.36 16.62 -10.52
C THR A 269 11.10 17.65 -11.40
N GLN A 270 10.38 18.34 -12.30
CA GLN A 270 10.98 19.37 -13.15
C GLN A 270 11.66 20.48 -12.33
N ARG A 271 11.08 20.87 -11.19
CA ARG A 271 11.55 21.99 -10.36
C ARG A 271 12.63 21.57 -9.35
N LEU A 272 12.64 20.31 -8.91
CA LEU A 272 13.45 19.87 -7.77
C LEU A 272 14.67 19.02 -8.14
N LYS A 273 14.70 18.41 -9.33
CA LYS A 273 15.71 17.41 -9.75
C LYS A 273 17.17 17.92 -9.72
N ASP A 274 17.38 19.20 -9.87
CA ASP A 274 18.74 19.78 -9.90
C ASP A 274 19.27 20.08 -8.48
N ARG A 275 18.42 20.02 -7.45
CA ARG A 275 18.81 20.31 -6.05
C ARG A 275 18.59 19.11 -5.12
N PHE A 276 17.61 18.27 -5.37
CA PHE A 276 17.23 17.15 -4.53
C PHE A 276 17.24 15.83 -5.32
N ILE A 277 17.46 14.72 -4.63
CA ILE A 277 17.18 13.41 -5.20
C ILE A 277 15.67 13.22 -5.20
N THR A 278 15.08 13.30 -6.40
CA THR A 278 13.64 13.12 -6.61
C THR A 278 13.31 11.63 -6.80
N PRO A 279 12.04 11.21 -6.62
CA PRO A 279 11.64 9.82 -6.82
C PRO A 279 12.03 9.28 -8.19
N THR A 280 12.60 8.08 -8.22
CA THR A 280 12.93 7.36 -9.46
C THR A 280 11.77 6.47 -9.86
N VAL A 281 11.20 6.71 -11.04
CA VAL A 281 10.26 5.77 -11.68
C VAL A 281 11.03 4.93 -12.69
N LEU A 282 10.99 3.61 -12.52
CA LEU A 282 11.70 2.67 -13.37
C LEU A 282 11.16 2.69 -14.81
N PRO A 283 11.99 2.42 -15.83
CA PRO A 283 11.54 2.36 -17.22
C PRO A 283 10.37 1.37 -17.42
N GLY A 284 9.27 1.84 -18.00
CA GLY A 284 8.07 1.04 -18.20
C GLY A 284 7.15 0.94 -16.99
N PHE A 285 7.48 1.61 -15.89
CA PHE A 285 6.63 1.70 -14.70
C PHE A 285 5.81 3.00 -14.71
N LEU A 286 4.67 2.95 -14.02
CA LEU A 286 3.87 4.12 -13.70
C LEU A 286 3.54 4.07 -12.21
N SER A 287 3.74 5.18 -11.51
CA SER A 287 3.39 5.32 -10.10
C SER A 287 1.99 5.91 -9.92
N SER A 288 1.27 5.45 -8.91
CA SER A 288 0.03 6.07 -8.44
C SER A 288 0.26 7.27 -7.51
N TRP A 289 1.52 7.53 -7.17
CA TRP A 289 1.93 8.67 -6.34
C TRP A 289 1.15 8.80 -5.04
N ALA A 290 1.05 7.69 -4.28
CA ALA A 290 0.52 7.73 -2.93
C ALA A 290 1.25 8.78 -2.08
N GLN A 291 2.58 8.92 -2.31
CA GLN A 291 3.44 9.98 -1.80
C GLN A 291 4.41 10.45 -2.90
N TYR A 292 4.80 11.71 -2.84
CA TYR A 292 5.96 12.25 -3.56
C TYR A 292 7.06 12.53 -2.53
N THR A 293 8.09 11.68 -2.50
CA THR A 293 9.10 11.66 -1.45
C THR A 293 10.48 12.00 -2.03
N ILE A 294 11.09 13.09 -1.56
CA ILE A 294 12.46 13.47 -1.91
C ILE A 294 13.44 13.00 -0.83
N LEU A 295 14.72 12.90 -1.19
CA LEU A 295 15.80 12.68 -0.23
C LEU A 295 16.53 13.99 0.04
N MET A 296 16.60 14.36 1.30
CA MET A 296 17.40 15.47 1.80
C MET A 296 18.87 15.04 1.97
N ASP A 297 19.78 15.99 2.23
CA ASP A 297 21.21 15.70 2.39
C ASP A 297 21.47 14.79 3.62
N ASP A 298 20.80 15.09 4.75
CA ASP A 298 20.84 14.34 6.00
C ASP A 298 19.59 14.56 6.85
N ARG A 299 19.59 14.04 8.09
CA ARG A 299 18.48 14.18 9.05
C ARG A 299 18.28 15.63 9.49
N GLU A 300 19.37 16.36 9.74
CA GLU A 300 19.31 17.75 10.23
C GLU A 300 18.71 18.66 9.16
N ALA A 301 19.16 18.52 7.92
CA ALA A 301 18.61 19.23 6.76
C ALA A 301 17.12 18.89 6.55
N ARG A 302 16.73 17.58 6.68
CA ARG A 302 15.36 17.13 6.59
C ARG A 302 14.47 17.77 7.66
N ASP A 303 14.91 17.75 8.93
CA ASP A 303 14.14 18.28 10.06
C ASP A 303 14.01 19.81 9.99
N ALA A 304 15.08 20.50 9.60
CA ALA A 304 15.07 21.94 9.37
C ALA A 304 14.10 22.31 8.22
N MET A 305 14.14 21.58 7.11
CA MET A 305 13.23 21.84 5.98
C MET A 305 11.77 21.56 6.36
N GLN A 306 11.50 20.48 7.11
CA GLN A 306 10.16 20.19 7.60
C GLN A 306 9.63 21.33 8.50
N ALA A 307 10.46 21.86 9.39
CA ALA A 307 10.11 22.99 10.24
C ALA A 307 9.86 24.26 9.41
N LYS A 308 10.68 24.52 8.38
CA LYS A 308 10.54 25.67 7.46
C LYS A 308 9.22 25.60 6.69
N LEU A 309 8.89 24.46 6.11
CA LEU A 309 7.61 24.23 5.42
C LEU A 309 6.41 24.43 6.36
N LYS A 310 6.48 23.87 7.57
CA LYS A 310 5.44 24.01 8.59
C LYS A 310 5.21 25.47 8.98
N ALA A 311 6.27 26.26 9.13
CA ALA A 311 6.19 27.71 9.44
C ALA A 311 5.48 28.50 8.33
N GLN A 312 5.48 28.00 7.10
CA GLN A 312 4.78 28.56 5.94
C GLN A 312 3.39 27.93 5.71
N GLY A 313 2.89 27.11 6.66
CA GLY A 313 1.60 26.45 6.55
C GLY A 313 1.53 25.31 5.50
N ILE A 314 2.69 24.79 5.10
CA ILE A 314 2.79 23.66 4.16
C ILE A 314 3.06 22.38 4.96
N PRO A 315 2.12 21.42 4.96
CA PRO A 315 2.32 20.12 5.61
C PRO A 315 3.34 19.29 4.85
N SER A 316 4.21 18.60 5.59
CA SER A 316 5.13 17.59 5.04
C SER A 316 5.25 16.44 6.03
N MET A 317 5.59 15.24 5.55
CA MET A 317 5.62 14.03 6.36
C MET A 317 6.94 13.29 6.18
N VAL A 318 7.30 12.52 7.21
CA VAL A 318 8.43 11.60 7.16
C VAL A 318 7.89 10.17 7.15
N TYR A 319 7.91 9.55 6.00
CA TYR A 319 7.54 8.16 5.78
C TYR A 319 8.78 7.37 5.32
N TYR A 320 9.46 6.61 6.23
CA TYR A 320 9.21 6.41 7.65
C TYR A 320 10.44 6.86 8.46
N PRO A 321 10.28 7.32 9.71
CA PRO A 321 11.41 7.80 10.53
C PRO A 321 12.24 6.65 11.12
N ARG A 322 11.79 5.39 10.98
CA ARG A 322 12.43 4.16 11.47
C ARG A 322 12.13 2.99 10.56
N GLY A 323 13.10 2.08 10.40
CA GLY A 323 12.87 0.75 9.84
C GLY A 323 12.04 -0.13 10.78
N LEU A 324 11.47 -1.21 10.27
CA LEU A 324 10.69 -2.14 11.10
C LEU A 324 11.55 -2.81 12.15
N HIS A 325 12.82 -3.14 11.86
CA HIS A 325 13.76 -3.72 12.83
C HIS A 325 14.00 -2.79 14.03
N GLN A 326 13.82 -1.48 13.89
CA GLN A 326 13.97 -0.49 14.96
C GLN A 326 12.70 -0.28 15.79
N GLN A 327 11.60 -0.96 15.44
CA GLN A 327 10.35 -0.89 16.21
C GLN A 327 10.48 -1.73 17.48
N GLU A 328 9.99 -1.20 18.60
CA GLU A 328 10.02 -1.90 19.88
C GLU A 328 9.37 -3.30 19.80
N ALA A 329 8.31 -3.43 19.01
CA ALA A 329 7.60 -4.68 18.77
C ALA A 329 8.49 -5.78 18.14
N TYR A 330 9.58 -5.41 17.48
CA TYR A 330 10.55 -6.32 16.87
C TYR A 330 11.92 -6.34 17.56
N GLY A 331 12.06 -5.65 18.69
CA GLY A 331 13.31 -5.65 19.49
C GLY A 331 13.80 -7.05 19.90
N TRP A 332 12.88 -8.00 20.03
CA TRP A 332 13.19 -9.40 20.33
C TRP A 332 14.00 -10.12 19.23
N MET A 333 14.01 -9.60 18.00
CA MET A 333 14.77 -10.17 16.89
C MET A 333 16.27 -9.91 17.01
N GLY A 334 16.69 -8.88 17.77
CA GLY A 334 18.11 -8.52 17.95
C GLY A 334 18.81 -8.14 16.65
N LEU A 335 18.10 -7.51 15.69
CA LEU A 335 18.63 -7.12 14.39
C LEU A 335 19.30 -5.74 14.48
N GLY A 336 20.50 -5.61 13.93
CA GLY A 336 21.25 -4.35 13.92
C GLY A 336 21.05 -3.56 12.61
N ASP A 337 21.30 -2.24 12.70
CA ASP A 337 21.20 -1.29 11.58
C ASP A 337 22.08 -1.67 10.38
N GLU A 338 23.20 -2.36 10.61
CA GLU A 338 24.15 -2.79 9.59
C GLU A 338 23.57 -3.78 8.57
N LEU A 339 22.48 -4.44 8.92
CA LEU A 339 21.76 -5.38 8.02
C LEU A 339 20.88 -4.64 7.01
N TYR A 340 20.56 -3.37 7.26
CA TYR A 340 19.59 -2.58 6.49
C TYR A 340 20.14 -1.19 6.11
N PRO A 341 21.32 -1.11 5.47
CA PRO A 341 21.98 0.19 5.22
C PRO A 341 21.12 1.16 4.40
N ASN A 342 20.38 0.68 3.39
CA ASN A 342 19.52 1.55 2.58
C ASN A 342 18.26 2.00 3.33
N THR A 343 17.67 1.14 4.16
CA THR A 343 16.58 1.52 5.07
C THR A 343 17.05 2.62 6.02
N ILE A 344 18.21 2.46 6.66
CA ILE A 344 18.77 3.47 7.58
C ILE A 344 19.02 4.79 6.87
N GLU A 345 19.57 4.75 5.67
CA GLU A 345 19.77 5.96 4.84
C GLU A 345 18.42 6.63 4.51
N ALA A 346 17.42 5.86 4.08
CA ALA A 346 16.08 6.38 3.82
C ALA A 346 15.46 7.04 5.06
N THR A 347 15.49 6.38 6.24
CA THR A 347 14.88 6.91 7.49
C THR A 347 15.45 8.26 7.90
N ARG A 348 16.69 8.55 7.54
CA ARG A 348 17.37 9.81 7.85
C ARG A 348 16.97 10.93 6.91
N ARG A 349 16.68 10.64 5.63
CA ARG A 349 16.67 11.61 4.55
C ARG A 349 15.31 11.87 3.92
N VAL A 350 14.34 10.94 4.02
CA VAL A 350 13.04 11.07 3.34
C VAL A 350 12.23 12.24 3.85
N LEU A 351 11.66 13.00 2.91
CA LEU A 351 10.67 14.04 3.16
C LEU A 351 9.59 13.98 2.09
N SER A 352 8.36 13.69 2.49
CA SER A 352 7.21 13.61 1.60
C SER A 352 6.49 14.95 1.53
N LEU A 353 6.21 15.39 0.32
CA LEU A 353 5.54 16.65 -0.01
C LEU A 353 4.03 16.45 -0.20
N PRO A 354 3.21 17.52 -0.13
CA PRO A 354 1.79 17.43 -0.46
C PRO A 354 1.59 16.81 -1.84
N MET A 355 0.71 15.81 -1.91
CA MET A 355 0.51 15.05 -3.15
C MET A 355 -0.94 14.60 -3.29
N HIS A 356 -1.68 15.23 -4.21
CA HIS A 356 -3.06 14.88 -4.53
C HIS A 356 -3.48 15.49 -5.89
N PRO A 357 -4.55 14.98 -6.56
CA PRO A 357 -4.95 15.42 -7.91
C PRO A 357 -5.46 16.87 -7.99
N TYR A 358 -5.75 17.50 -6.85
CA TYR A 358 -6.33 18.86 -6.76
C TYR A 358 -5.28 19.94 -6.51
N LEU A 359 -3.97 19.62 -6.55
CA LEU A 359 -2.91 20.64 -6.52
C LEU A 359 -2.85 21.36 -7.88
N SER A 360 -2.85 22.69 -7.82
CA SER A 360 -2.55 23.51 -8.99
C SER A 360 -1.04 23.59 -9.23
N GLU A 361 -0.64 23.99 -10.42
CA GLU A 361 0.77 24.24 -10.74
C GLU A 361 1.35 25.36 -9.85
N GLN A 362 0.54 26.38 -9.52
CA GLN A 362 0.92 27.46 -8.62
C GLN A 362 1.19 26.96 -7.19
N ASP A 363 0.37 26.01 -6.68
CA ASP A 363 0.63 25.40 -5.37
C ASP A 363 2.00 24.69 -5.35
N VAL A 364 2.33 23.97 -6.42
CA VAL A 364 3.64 23.31 -6.57
C VAL A 364 4.76 24.33 -6.67
N ASP A 365 4.59 25.43 -7.41
CA ASP A 365 5.56 26.52 -7.50
C ASP A 365 5.84 27.14 -6.14
N ASP A 366 4.80 27.37 -5.34
CA ASP A 366 4.92 27.96 -4.01
C ASP A 366 5.66 27.02 -3.04
N ILE A 367 5.37 25.71 -3.08
CA ILE A 367 6.10 24.70 -2.29
C ILE A 367 7.56 24.65 -2.73
N CYS A 368 7.82 24.53 -4.02
CA CYS A 368 9.18 24.42 -4.57
C CYS A 368 10.01 25.68 -4.30
N ARG A 369 9.42 26.87 -4.33
CA ARG A 369 10.10 28.12 -3.99
C ARG A 369 10.66 28.08 -2.57
N ILE A 370 9.90 27.54 -1.60
CA ILE A 370 10.35 27.44 -0.20
C ILE A 370 11.46 26.40 -0.07
N LEU A 371 11.32 25.26 -0.77
CA LEU A 371 12.34 24.21 -0.78
C LEU A 371 13.68 24.68 -1.36
N LEU A 372 13.65 25.50 -2.42
CA LEU A 372 14.82 25.97 -3.15
C LEU A 372 15.48 27.22 -2.55
N GLN A 373 14.84 27.89 -1.60
CA GLN A 373 15.47 28.97 -0.87
C GLN A 373 16.55 28.40 0.06
N ASP A 374 17.75 29.02 0.05
CA ASP A 374 18.82 28.66 0.97
C ASP A 374 18.31 28.68 2.43
N PRO A 375 18.82 27.78 3.29
CA PRO A 375 18.58 27.90 4.72
C PRO A 375 19.10 29.25 5.20
N VAL A 376 18.22 30.02 5.86
CA VAL A 376 18.59 31.32 6.48
C VAL A 376 19.49 31.05 7.66
#